data_44ba5beda36600738f64f51d96be0e93
#
_entry.id   44ba5beda36600738f64f51d96be0e93
#
_cell.length_a   1.000
_cell.length_b   1.000
_cell.length_c   1.000
_cell.angle_alpha   90.00
_cell.angle_beta   90.00
_cell.angle_gamma   90.00
#
_symmetry.space_group_name_H-M   'P 1'
#
loop_
_entity.id
_entity.type
_entity.pdbx_description
1 polymer ?
#
loop_
_entity_poly.entity_id
_entity_poly.type
_entity_poly.pdbx_seq_one_letter_code
_entity_poly.pdbx_strand_id
1 'polypeptide(L)'
;MSIAEKEIGSMDSDEVSGMEKNINKELPKRNKIGIFVGEKDIRQDWEINNVIPTIRNDQIFSYNFNLPISTICNFMDLNILQYMPEIQRGKKTLRGVDSPLINVAKTKEIAECIMKNEFFGGTLSWVIIDSHLNKEDAKFEYDKENNTIHSNIQTFCVDGMHRVASARIINDLWYKIKRNKDGMINPEKYEFPISLIICSMDDAKLMFSQSTKNLKISTVRSEALSVGTLKNMITDEIIKNSDLRNKVEKYVSNIKNTNNIVTYSVLSTQIDNQFKPKTKLESEEIASYLINFMNFLVYLFPYSMGEMDIAERKAGRERDYSIELLMWQGYIAVAKALYGDENWKEKLRKLKQLIRIKDFEGFFLDKTNPIWNHVKKGDGKLVNSSATQSYVRKVFVMFITNEKEFFEIADKI
;
A
#
# COMPACT_ATOMS: atom_id res chain seq x y z
N MET A 1 -9.13 -49.05 -26.78
CA MET A 1 -7.84 -48.58 -27.32
C MET A 1 -8.15 -47.61 -28.43
N SER A 2 -8.06 -46.36 -28.17
CA SER A 2 -8.60 -45.28 -28.99
C SER A 2 -7.52 -44.54 -29.72
N ILE A 3 -7.93 -43.99 -30.83
CA ILE A 3 -7.20 -43.34 -31.93
C ILE A 3 -6.56 -41.97 -31.55
N ALA A 4 -6.18 -41.73 -30.29
CA ALA A 4 -5.68 -40.46 -29.84
C ALA A 4 -4.16 -40.44 -29.52
N GLU A 5 -3.40 -41.46 -29.87
CA GLU A 5 -1.95 -41.53 -29.55
C GLU A 5 -1.02 -41.39 -30.75
N LYS A 6 -1.46 -40.77 -31.84
CA LYS A 6 -0.64 -40.76 -33.08
C LYS A 6 -0.48 -39.39 -33.76
N GLU A 7 -0.52 -38.28 -33.07
CA GLU A 7 -0.10 -36.99 -33.64
C GLU A 7 0.57 -36.06 -32.61
N ILE A 8 1.51 -36.56 -31.81
CA ILE A 8 2.55 -35.69 -31.24
C ILE A 8 3.81 -35.96 -32.08
N GLY A 9 3.82 -35.36 -33.26
CA GLY A 9 5.02 -35.22 -34.06
C GLY A 9 6.09 -34.48 -33.30
N SER A 10 7.28 -35.02 -33.31
CA SER A 10 8.52 -34.50 -32.72
C SER A 10 8.72 -33.00 -33.02
N MET A 11 8.29 -32.15 -32.14
CA MET A 11 8.85 -30.80 -32.05
C MET A 11 10.27 -30.91 -31.49
N ASP A 12 11.22 -30.29 -32.15
CA ASP A 12 12.62 -30.29 -31.73
C ASP A 12 12.73 -29.70 -30.31
N SER A 13 13.49 -30.39 -29.45
CA SER A 13 13.70 -29.98 -28.05
C SER A 13 14.23 -28.51 -27.93
N ASP A 14 14.87 -28.03 -28.99
CA ASP A 14 15.40 -26.66 -29.05
C ASP A 14 14.32 -25.61 -29.36
N GLU A 15 13.25 -25.94 -30.11
CA GLU A 15 12.11 -25.05 -30.32
C GLU A 15 11.23 -24.91 -29.08
N VAL A 16 10.98 -26.02 -28.35
CA VAL A 16 10.27 -26.00 -27.08
C VAL A 16 11.06 -25.20 -26.03
N SER A 17 12.38 -25.40 -25.96
CA SER A 17 13.28 -24.61 -25.10
C SER A 17 13.34 -23.14 -25.49
N GLY A 18 13.23 -22.82 -26.79
CA GLY A 18 13.17 -21.44 -27.31
C GLY A 18 11.85 -20.74 -26.99
N MET A 19 10.71 -21.44 -27.08
CA MET A 19 9.40 -20.92 -26.69
C MET A 19 9.30 -20.72 -25.19
N GLU A 20 9.76 -21.67 -24.37
CA GLU A 20 9.80 -21.53 -22.91
C GLU A 20 10.72 -20.38 -22.46
N LYS A 21 11.87 -20.17 -23.14
CA LYS A 21 12.75 -19.03 -22.86
C LYS A 21 12.17 -17.69 -23.27
N ASN A 22 11.37 -17.61 -24.32
CA ASN A 22 10.71 -16.38 -24.76
C ASN A 22 9.49 -16.05 -23.89
N ILE A 23 8.69 -17.05 -23.52
CA ILE A 23 7.57 -16.88 -22.59
C ILE A 23 8.09 -16.45 -21.21
N ASN A 24 9.21 -16.99 -20.73
CA ASN A 24 9.80 -16.60 -19.44
C ASN A 24 10.48 -15.21 -19.46
N LYS A 25 10.76 -14.62 -20.61
CA LYS A 25 11.31 -13.24 -20.69
C LYS A 25 10.24 -12.15 -20.51
N GLU A 26 8.99 -12.45 -20.79
CA GLU A 26 7.89 -11.48 -20.68
C GLU A 26 7.09 -11.59 -19.37
N LEU A 27 7.21 -12.71 -18.64
CA LEU A 27 6.52 -12.89 -17.38
C LEU A 27 7.22 -12.08 -16.27
N PRO A 28 6.45 -11.30 -15.47
CA PRO A 28 7.02 -10.56 -14.36
C PRO A 28 7.64 -11.51 -13.33
N LYS A 29 8.75 -11.08 -12.71
CA LYS A 29 9.38 -11.83 -11.61
C LYS A 29 8.37 -12.07 -10.50
N ARG A 30 8.07 -13.32 -10.22
CA ARG A 30 7.09 -13.73 -9.20
C ARG A 30 7.74 -13.87 -7.84
N ASN A 31 6.97 -13.57 -6.80
CA ASN A 31 7.35 -13.81 -5.41
C ASN A 31 7.17 -15.30 -5.03
N LYS A 32 7.54 -15.66 -3.79
CA LYS A 32 7.44 -17.04 -3.30
C LYS A 32 6.02 -17.63 -3.28
N ILE A 33 4.99 -16.78 -3.34
CA ILE A 33 3.58 -17.20 -3.36
C ILE A 33 3.14 -17.48 -4.80
N GLY A 34 3.88 -17.00 -5.79
CA GLY A 34 3.53 -17.17 -7.21
C GLY A 34 2.45 -16.19 -7.71
N ILE A 35 1.98 -15.25 -6.88
CA ILE A 35 0.97 -14.26 -7.27
C ILE A 35 1.64 -13.00 -7.81
N PHE A 36 1.08 -12.41 -8.86
CA PHE A 36 1.53 -11.11 -9.36
C PHE A 36 1.04 -9.99 -8.45
N VAL A 37 1.91 -8.99 -8.20
CA VAL A 37 1.64 -7.84 -7.36
C VAL A 37 1.58 -6.57 -8.21
N GLY A 38 0.46 -5.92 -8.20
CA GLY A 38 0.12 -4.77 -9.02
C GLY A 38 -0.94 -5.12 -10.07
N GLU A 39 -1.27 -4.14 -10.89
CA GLU A 39 -2.14 -4.35 -12.04
C GLU A 39 -1.28 -4.66 -13.26
N LYS A 40 -1.50 -5.80 -13.88
CA LYS A 40 -0.95 -6.12 -15.19
C LYS A 40 -2.07 -6.62 -16.10
N ASP A 41 -2.31 -5.90 -17.17
CA ASP A 41 -3.31 -6.27 -18.17
C ASP A 41 -2.79 -7.43 -19.03
N ILE A 42 -2.85 -8.64 -18.45
CA ILE A 42 -2.65 -9.90 -19.16
C ILE A 42 -4.01 -10.57 -19.20
N ARG A 43 -4.57 -10.70 -20.39
CA ARG A 43 -5.86 -11.32 -20.57
C ARG A 43 -5.68 -12.79 -20.92
N GLN A 44 -6.37 -13.62 -20.16
CA GLN A 44 -6.44 -15.06 -20.38
C GLN A 44 -7.90 -15.46 -20.18
N ASP A 45 -8.45 -16.19 -21.14
CA ASP A 45 -9.80 -16.73 -21.03
C ASP A 45 -9.87 -17.70 -19.84
N TRP A 46 -10.92 -17.55 -19.06
CA TRP A 46 -11.23 -18.45 -17.95
C TRP A 46 -12.74 -18.67 -17.84
N GLU A 47 -13.09 -19.81 -17.29
CA GLU A 47 -14.46 -20.26 -17.11
C GLU A 47 -14.66 -20.79 -15.70
N ILE A 48 -15.82 -20.50 -15.12
CA ILE A 48 -16.25 -21.02 -13.82
C ILE A 48 -17.69 -21.49 -13.93
N ASN A 49 -17.89 -22.77 -13.61
CA ASN A 49 -19.19 -23.42 -13.57
C ASN A 49 -19.79 -23.43 -12.16
N ASN A 50 -21.09 -23.75 -12.06
CA ASN A 50 -21.84 -23.85 -10.81
C ASN A 50 -21.86 -22.54 -10.01
N VAL A 51 -22.04 -21.43 -10.71
CA VAL A 51 -22.07 -20.09 -10.12
C VAL A 51 -23.46 -19.81 -9.56
N ILE A 52 -23.53 -19.32 -8.33
CA ILE A 52 -24.77 -18.92 -7.67
C ILE A 52 -24.73 -17.40 -7.47
N PRO A 53 -25.55 -16.63 -8.22
CA PRO A 53 -25.61 -15.19 -8.05
C PRO A 53 -26.35 -14.79 -6.76
N THR A 54 -25.83 -13.79 -6.04
CA THR A 54 -26.57 -13.12 -4.98
C THR A 54 -27.21 -11.87 -5.56
N ILE A 55 -28.53 -11.74 -5.41
CA ILE A 55 -29.31 -10.63 -5.91
C ILE A 55 -29.59 -9.65 -4.77
N ARG A 56 -29.38 -8.35 -5.02
CA ARG A 56 -29.79 -7.24 -4.16
C ARG A 56 -30.45 -6.15 -5.02
N ASN A 57 -31.63 -5.70 -4.61
CA ASN A 57 -32.40 -4.68 -5.35
C ASN A 57 -32.53 -5.03 -6.85
N ASP A 58 -32.90 -6.27 -7.15
CA ASP A 58 -33.09 -6.81 -8.50
C ASP A 58 -31.83 -6.80 -9.40
N GLN A 59 -30.65 -6.59 -8.82
CA GLN A 59 -29.36 -6.64 -9.52
C GLN A 59 -28.46 -7.71 -8.93
N ILE A 60 -27.60 -8.31 -9.74
CA ILE A 60 -26.60 -9.24 -9.27
C ILE A 60 -25.55 -8.45 -8.48
N PHE A 61 -25.45 -8.77 -7.19
CA PHE A 61 -24.47 -8.15 -6.28
C PHE A 61 -23.15 -8.92 -6.27
N SER A 62 -23.20 -10.26 -6.29
CA SER A 62 -22.02 -11.10 -6.31
C SER A 62 -22.29 -12.44 -6.98
N TYR A 63 -21.26 -13.06 -7.48
CA TYR A 63 -21.23 -14.40 -8.02
C TYR A 63 -20.48 -15.31 -7.04
N ASN A 64 -21.16 -16.35 -6.54
CA ASN A 64 -20.60 -17.25 -5.53
C ASN A 64 -20.37 -18.63 -6.14
N PHE A 65 -19.20 -19.18 -5.89
CA PHE A 65 -18.78 -20.48 -6.39
C PHE A 65 -17.67 -21.07 -5.51
N ASN A 66 -17.37 -22.36 -5.72
CA ASN A 66 -16.24 -23.02 -5.06
C ASN A 66 -15.12 -23.28 -6.07
N LEU A 67 -13.87 -23.10 -5.66
CA LEU A 67 -12.73 -23.48 -6.48
C LEU A 67 -11.76 -24.37 -5.69
N PRO A 68 -11.27 -25.47 -6.30
CA PRO A 68 -10.18 -26.26 -5.78
C PRO A 68 -8.92 -25.42 -5.55
N ILE A 69 -8.12 -25.81 -4.56
CA ILE A 69 -6.81 -25.20 -4.28
C ILE A 69 -5.95 -25.16 -5.54
N SER A 70 -5.92 -26.25 -6.31
CA SER A 70 -5.15 -26.35 -7.55
C SER A 70 -5.59 -25.31 -8.58
N THR A 71 -6.89 -25.09 -8.73
CA THR A 71 -7.44 -24.08 -9.65
C THR A 71 -7.09 -22.67 -9.21
N ILE A 72 -7.17 -22.34 -7.91
CA ILE A 72 -6.74 -21.06 -7.38
C ILE A 72 -5.26 -20.80 -7.66
N CYS A 73 -4.41 -21.81 -7.49
CA CYS A 73 -2.99 -21.73 -7.79
C CYS A 73 -2.73 -21.51 -9.29
N ASN A 74 -3.49 -22.20 -10.16
CA ASN A 74 -3.43 -22.00 -11.59
C ASN A 74 -3.85 -20.57 -11.99
N PHE A 75 -4.91 -20.03 -11.38
CA PHE A 75 -5.33 -18.62 -11.59
C PHE A 75 -4.22 -17.62 -11.22
N MET A 76 -3.48 -17.88 -10.15
CA MET A 76 -2.29 -17.07 -9.82
C MET A 76 -1.20 -17.23 -10.89
N ASP A 77 -0.94 -18.45 -11.35
CA ASP A 77 0.12 -18.74 -12.34
C ASP A 77 -0.20 -18.15 -13.71
N LEU A 78 -1.46 -18.11 -14.08
CA LEU A 78 -1.94 -17.48 -15.31
C LEU A 78 -2.18 -15.96 -15.19
N ASN A 79 -1.92 -15.35 -14.03
CA ASN A 79 -2.21 -13.95 -13.71
C ASN A 79 -3.71 -13.56 -13.80
N ILE A 80 -4.61 -14.53 -13.77
CA ILE A 80 -6.04 -14.29 -13.65
C ILE A 80 -6.35 -13.75 -12.25
N LEU A 81 -5.77 -14.35 -11.19
CA LEU A 81 -5.83 -13.83 -9.83
C LEU A 81 -4.57 -13.04 -9.50
N GLN A 82 -4.73 -11.77 -9.18
CA GLN A 82 -3.65 -10.84 -8.85
C GLN A 82 -3.82 -10.26 -7.43
N TYR A 83 -2.74 -9.70 -6.91
CA TYR A 83 -2.72 -8.94 -5.66
C TYR A 83 -2.56 -7.46 -5.95
N MET A 84 -3.52 -6.65 -5.53
CA MET A 84 -3.50 -5.20 -5.73
C MET A 84 -3.16 -4.48 -4.42
N PRO A 85 -1.94 -3.90 -4.30
CA PRO A 85 -1.51 -3.21 -3.09
C PRO A 85 -2.39 -2.03 -2.69
N GLU A 86 -2.99 -1.37 -3.68
CA GLU A 86 -3.88 -0.21 -3.52
C GLU A 86 -5.17 -0.57 -2.78
N ILE A 87 -5.65 -1.79 -2.97
CA ILE A 87 -6.84 -2.31 -2.28
C ILE A 87 -6.46 -2.91 -0.92
N GLN A 88 -5.32 -3.60 -0.84
CA GLN A 88 -4.93 -4.42 0.32
C GLN A 88 -3.91 -3.72 1.25
N ARG A 89 -3.21 -4.52 2.05
CA ARG A 89 -2.26 -4.07 3.09
C ARG A 89 -0.99 -3.42 2.55
N GLY A 90 -0.79 -3.39 1.25
CA GLY A 90 0.41 -2.90 0.60
C GLY A 90 1.36 -4.02 0.19
N LYS A 91 2.54 -3.66 -0.26
CA LYS A 91 3.56 -4.57 -0.78
C LYS A 91 4.89 -4.42 -0.09
N LYS A 92 5.72 -5.45 -0.18
CA LYS A 92 7.13 -5.44 0.21
C LYS A 92 7.96 -5.78 -1.02
N THR A 93 8.92 -4.92 -1.34
CA THR A 93 9.88 -5.17 -2.42
C THR A 93 11.16 -5.75 -1.86
N LEU A 94 11.59 -6.90 -2.36
CA LEU A 94 12.84 -7.55 -1.99
C LEU A 94 13.59 -7.97 -3.25
N ARG A 95 14.81 -7.46 -3.43
CA ARG A 95 15.65 -7.72 -4.63
C ARG A 95 14.92 -7.46 -5.94
N GLY A 96 14.11 -6.39 -5.99
CA GLY A 96 13.34 -6.01 -7.18
C GLY A 96 12.10 -6.88 -7.45
N VAL A 97 11.69 -7.73 -6.50
CA VAL A 97 10.46 -8.53 -6.59
C VAL A 97 9.46 -8.05 -5.56
N ASP A 98 8.30 -7.63 -6.03
CA ASP A 98 7.19 -7.24 -5.17
C ASP A 98 6.48 -8.48 -4.60
N SER A 99 6.12 -8.40 -3.33
CA SER A 99 5.42 -9.46 -2.60
C SER A 99 4.29 -8.86 -1.77
N PRO A 100 3.17 -9.57 -1.61
CA PRO A 100 2.11 -9.16 -0.69
C PRO A 100 2.63 -8.98 0.74
N LEU A 101 2.07 -7.99 1.46
CA LEU A 101 2.29 -7.87 2.90
C LEU A 101 1.40 -8.87 3.65
N ILE A 102 1.93 -10.07 3.87
CA ILE A 102 1.27 -11.13 4.62
C ILE A 102 2.11 -11.58 5.82
N ASN A 103 1.43 -12.07 6.84
CA ASN A 103 2.09 -12.72 7.98
C ASN A 103 2.40 -14.17 7.62
N VAL A 104 3.68 -14.48 7.41
CA VAL A 104 4.15 -15.82 7.00
C VAL A 104 3.84 -16.88 8.07
N ALA A 105 3.95 -16.55 9.36
CA ALA A 105 3.62 -17.50 10.44
C ALA A 105 2.13 -17.87 10.39
N LYS A 106 1.24 -16.88 10.26
CA LYS A 106 -0.20 -17.13 10.11
C LYS A 106 -0.54 -17.93 8.84
N THR A 107 0.17 -17.67 7.73
CA THR A 107 -0.01 -18.44 6.49
C THR A 107 0.32 -19.92 6.69
N LYS A 108 1.42 -20.22 7.38
CA LYS A 108 1.81 -21.60 7.69
C LYS A 108 0.82 -22.26 8.65
N GLU A 109 0.40 -21.57 9.69
CA GLU A 109 -0.63 -22.05 10.63
C GLU A 109 -1.93 -22.42 9.91
N ILE A 110 -2.42 -21.56 9.02
CA ILE A 110 -3.61 -21.85 8.20
C ILE A 110 -3.37 -23.09 7.32
N ALA A 111 -2.21 -23.21 6.66
CA ALA A 111 -1.89 -24.37 5.85
C ALA A 111 -1.87 -25.67 6.68
N GLU A 112 -1.31 -25.65 7.88
CA GLU A 112 -1.30 -26.78 8.82
C GLU A 112 -2.72 -27.16 9.25
N CYS A 113 -3.57 -26.17 9.60
CA CYS A 113 -4.97 -26.42 9.95
C CYS A 113 -5.75 -27.04 8.78
N ILE A 114 -5.54 -26.56 7.53
CA ILE A 114 -6.16 -27.14 6.35
C ILE A 114 -5.69 -28.61 6.17
N MET A 115 -4.38 -28.85 6.25
CA MET A 115 -3.82 -30.20 6.10
C MET A 115 -4.33 -31.20 7.14
N LYS A 116 -4.71 -30.71 8.34
CA LYS A 116 -5.33 -31.53 9.38
C LYS A 116 -6.86 -31.62 9.27
N ASN A 117 -7.45 -30.99 8.27
CA ASN A 117 -8.91 -30.85 8.11
C ASN A 117 -9.59 -30.16 9.32
N GLU A 118 -8.89 -29.24 9.96
CA GLU A 118 -9.33 -28.47 11.15
C GLU A 118 -9.63 -26.99 10.81
N PHE A 119 -9.61 -26.63 9.51
CA PHE A 119 -9.79 -25.24 9.09
C PHE A 119 -11.25 -24.94 8.76
N PHE A 120 -11.84 -24.03 9.53
CA PHE A 120 -13.20 -23.50 9.34
C PHE A 120 -13.15 -22.07 8.80
N GLY A 121 -12.52 -21.90 7.63
CA GLY A 121 -12.37 -20.56 7.05
C GLY A 121 -13.60 -20.08 6.29
N GLY A 122 -13.81 -18.75 6.30
CA GLY A 122 -14.89 -18.11 5.54
C GLY A 122 -14.56 -17.96 4.05
N THR A 123 -15.50 -17.35 3.33
CA THR A 123 -15.43 -17.06 1.90
C THR A 123 -14.24 -16.18 1.54
N LEU A 124 -13.56 -16.48 0.44
CA LEU A 124 -12.60 -15.56 -0.20
C LEU A 124 -13.36 -14.49 -0.95
N SER A 125 -12.98 -13.23 -0.78
CA SER A 125 -13.61 -12.13 -1.50
C SER A 125 -12.70 -11.68 -2.65
N TRP A 126 -13.18 -11.83 -3.87
CA TRP A 126 -12.52 -11.40 -5.09
C TRP A 126 -13.31 -10.29 -5.77
N VAL A 127 -12.63 -9.43 -6.51
CA VAL A 127 -13.29 -8.38 -7.30
C VAL A 127 -12.77 -8.36 -8.73
N ILE A 128 -13.65 -7.95 -9.64
CA ILE A 128 -13.32 -7.37 -10.93
C ILE A 128 -13.55 -5.87 -10.81
N ILE A 129 -12.57 -5.06 -11.20
CA ILE A 129 -12.75 -3.61 -11.23
C ILE A 129 -13.56 -3.22 -12.47
N ASP A 130 -14.66 -2.50 -12.27
CA ASP A 130 -15.64 -2.16 -13.31
C ASP A 130 -15.03 -1.43 -14.52
N SER A 131 -14.03 -0.58 -14.29
CA SER A 131 -13.31 0.10 -15.36
C SER A 131 -12.58 -0.87 -16.31
N HIS A 132 -12.29 -2.11 -15.87
CA HIS A 132 -11.66 -3.13 -16.72
C HIS A 132 -12.64 -3.73 -17.73
N LEU A 133 -13.94 -3.66 -17.45
CA LEU A 133 -14.99 -4.08 -18.39
C LEU A 133 -15.06 -3.16 -19.63
N ASN A 134 -14.63 -1.92 -19.48
CA ASN A 134 -14.66 -0.92 -20.55
C ASN A 134 -13.41 -0.94 -21.45
N LYS A 135 -12.44 -1.82 -21.16
CA LYS A 135 -11.22 -1.94 -21.98
C LYS A 135 -11.55 -2.69 -23.28
N GLU A 136 -10.84 -2.34 -24.35
CA GLU A 136 -10.92 -3.04 -25.63
C GLU A 136 -10.67 -4.55 -25.42
N ASP A 137 -11.46 -5.40 -26.08
CA ASP A 137 -11.44 -6.87 -25.96
C ASP A 137 -11.75 -7.44 -24.55
N ALA A 138 -12.22 -6.64 -23.60
CA ALA A 138 -12.69 -7.16 -22.32
C ALA A 138 -13.98 -7.99 -22.52
N LYS A 139 -14.00 -9.18 -21.91
CA LYS A 139 -15.13 -10.11 -21.95
C LYS A 139 -15.51 -10.52 -20.55
N PHE A 140 -16.76 -10.30 -20.18
CA PHE A 140 -17.36 -10.86 -18.98
C PHE A 140 -18.81 -11.20 -19.31
N GLU A 141 -19.16 -12.47 -19.23
CA GLU A 141 -20.49 -12.98 -19.50
C GLU A 141 -20.90 -13.96 -18.40
N TYR A 142 -22.12 -13.81 -17.92
CA TYR A 142 -22.74 -14.79 -17.04
C TYR A 142 -23.89 -15.49 -17.79
N ASP A 143 -23.65 -16.74 -18.13
CA ASP A 143 -24.67 -17.62 -18.71
C ASP A 143 -25.61 -18.11 -17.58
N LYS A 144 -26.84 -17.58 -17.60
CA LYS A 144 -27.87 -17.92 -16.60
C LYS A 144 -28.44 -19.32 -16.78
N GLU A 145 -28.40 -19.88 -17.98
CA GLU A 145 -28.95 -21.22 -18.26
C GLU A 145 -28.03 -22.30 -17.72
N ASN A 146 -26.73 -22.12 -17.89
CA ASN A 146 -25.71 -23.06 -17.47
C ASN A 146 -25.07 -22.70 -16.12
N ASN A 147 -25.43 -21.55 -15.52
CA ASN A 147 -24.80 -21.02 -14.31
C ASN A 147 -23.28 -20.92 -14.42
N THR A 148 -22.79 -20.38 -15.53
CA THR A 148 -21.38 -20.33 -15.89
C THR A 148 -20.92 -18.90 -16.12
N ILE A 149 -19.74 -18.53 -15.62
CA ILE A 149 -19.07 -17.29 -15.99
C ILE A 149 -18.00 -17.59 -17.02
N HIS A 150 -17.99 -16.83 -18.11
CA HIS A 150 -16.93 -16.76 -19.10
C HIS A 150 -16.28 -15.37 -19.05
N SER A 151 -14.97 -15.29 -18.89
CA SER A 151 -14.29 -14.01 -18.81
C SER A 151 -12.82 -14.10 -19.23
N ASN A 152 -12.23 -12.97 -19.61
CA ASN A 152 -10.80 -12.81 -19.79
C ASN A 152 -10.22 -11.69 -18.90
N ILE A 153 -10.97 -11.22 -17.92
CA ILE A 153 -10.60 -10.10 -17.07
C ILE A 153 -9.93 -10.60 -15.80
N GLN A 154 -8.90 -9.88 -15.34
CA GLN A 154 -8.21 -10.18 -14.10
C GLN A 154 -9.12 -9.97 -12.89
N THR A 155 -8.96 -10.82 -11.91
CA THR A 155 -9.59 -10.73 -10.60
C THR A 155 -8.58 -10.33 -9.53
N PHE A 156 -9.02 -9.64 -8.50
CA PHE A 156 -8.17 -9.22 -7.40
C PHE A 156 -8.72 -9.77 -6.08
N CYS A 157 -7.83 -10.41 -5.30
CA CYS A 157 -8.21 -10.86 -3.97
C CYS A 157 -8.36 -9.67 -3.03
N VAL A 158 -9.55 -9.39 -2.49
CA VAL A 158 -9.80 -8.33 -1.50
C VAL A 158 -9.63 -8.87 -0.08
N ASP A 159 -10.23 -10.02 0.23
CA ASP A 159 -10.03 -10.71 1.51
C ASP A 159 -9.65 -12.18 1.30
N GLY A 160 -8.85 -12.70 2.25
CA GLY A 160 -8.41 -14.08 2.24
C GLY A 160 -7.01 -14.32 1.72
N MET A 161 -6.17 -13.28 1.54
CA MET A 161 -4.83 -13.43 0.97
C MET A 161 -3.93 -14.41 1.75
N HIS A 162 -4.07 -14.53 3.08
CA HIS A 162 -3.35 -15.56 3.84
C HIS A 162 -3.80 -16.97 3.46
N ARG A 163 -5.09 -17.17 3.17
CA ARG A 163 -5.66 -18.46 2.72
C ARG A 163 -5.20 -18.80 1.32
N VAL A 164 -5.18 -17.82 0.41
CA VAL A 164 -4.62 -17.97 -0.95
C VAL A 164 -3.14 -18.35 -0.89
N ALA A 165 -2.36 -17.71 -0.03
CA ALA A 165 -0.95 -18.06 0.18
C ALA A 165 -0.77 -19.45 0.82
N SER A 166 -1.68 -19.86 1.70
CA SER A 166 -1.69 -21.20 2.29
C SER A 166 -2.04 -22.28 1.24
N ALA A 167 -2.97 -21.95 0.34
CA ALA A 167 -3.29 -22.82 -0.80
C ALA A 167 -2.05 -23.13 -1.65
N ARG A 168 -1.20 -22.12 -1.92
CA ARG A 168 0.07 -22.32 -2.64
C ARG A 168 1.02 -23.27 -1.89
N ILE A 169 1.14 -23.11 -0.57
CA ILE A 169 1.99 -24.02 0.24
C ILE A 169 1.52 -25.46 0.13
N ILE A 170 0.21 -25.70 0.25
CA ILE A 170 -0.38 -27.05 0.17
C ILE A 170 -0.21 -27.64 -1.23
N ASN A 171 -0.49 -26.85 -2.26
CA ASN A 171 -0.35 -27.27 -3.66
C ASN A 171 1.10 -27.66 -3.97
N ASP A 172 2.06 -26.81 -3.62
CA ASP A 172 3.48 -27.06 -3.83
C ASP A 172 3.97 -28.30 -3.06
N LEU A 173 3.49 -28.49 -1.83
CA LEU A 173 3.85 -29.65 -1.01
C LEU A 173 3.31 -30.93 -1.66
N TRP A 174 2.05 -30.94 -2.11
CA TRP A 174 1.39 -32.08 -2.76
C TRP A 174 2.15 -32.54 -4.00
N TYR A 175 2.59 -31.63 -4.86
CA TYR A 175 3.29 -31.97 -6.08
C TYR A 175 4.78 -32.30 -5.87
N LYS A 176 5.40 -31.84 -4.78
CA LYS A 176 6.78 -32.20 -4.41
C LYS A 176 6.89 -33.63 -3.85
N ILE A 177 5.88 -34.11 -3.16
CA ILE A 177 5.88 -35.44 -2.57
C ILE A 177 5.49 -36.48 -3.65
N LYS A 178 6.48 -37.28 -4.07
CA LYS A 178 6.29 -38.29 -5.12
C LYS A 178 5.71 -39.61 -4.61
N ARG A 179 5.80 -39.91 -3.31
CA ARG A 179 5.39 -41.18 -2.68
C ARG A 179 4.64 -40.93 -1.39
N ASN A 180 3.67 -41.79 -1.11
CA ASN A 180 2.87 -41.81 0.13
C ASN A 180 2.19 -40.46 0.44
N LYS A 181 1.07 -40.24 -0.22
CA LYS A 181 0.19 -39.09 -0.01
C LYS A 181 -1.00 -39.42 0.91
N ASP A 182 -0.98 -40.60 1.57
CA ASP A 182 -2.04 -41.01 2.46
C ASP A 182 -2.21 -40.04 3.61
N GLY A 183 -3.43 -39.61 3.87
CA GLY A 183 -3.75 -38.62 4.90
C GLY A 183 -3.45 -37.14 4.53
N MET A 184 -2.91 -36.86 3.32
CA MET A 184 -2.74 -35.50 2.85
C MET A 184 -4.00 -34.99 2.17
N ILE A 185 -4.26 -33.70 2.34
CA ILE A 185 -5.32 -33.00 1.59
C ILE A 185 -4.95 -32.95 0.10
N ASN A 186 -5.85 -33.47 -0.73
CA ASN A 186 -5.71 -33.37 -2.18
C ASN A 186 -6.15 -31.95 -2.63
N PRO A 187 -5.26 -31.12 -3.20
CA PRO A 187 -5.58 -29.75 -3.62
C PRO A 187 -6.58 -29.70 -4.80
N GLU A 188 -6.83 -30.78 -5.49
CA GLU A 188 -7.85 -30.88 -6.55
C GLU A 188 -9.26 -31.13 -5.99
N LYS A 189 -9.36 -31.55 -4.73
CA LYS A 189 -10.64 -31.88 -4.06
C LYS A 189 -10.98 -30.94 -2.92
N TYR A 190 -10.01 -30.21 -2.37
CA TYR A 190 -10.26 -29.23 -1.32
C TYR A 190 -10.60 -27.89 -1.95
N GLU A 191 -11.80 -27.42 -1.69
CA GLU A 191 -12.35 -26.20 -2.29
C GLU A 191 -12.45 -25.07 -1.29
N PHE A 192 -12.22 -23.86 -1.78
CA PHE A 192 -12.55 -22.62 -1.07
C PHE A 192 -13.81 -22.00 -1.67
N PRO A 193 -14.76 -21.55 -0.83
CA PRO A 193 -15.87 -20.72 -1.28
C PRO A 193 -15.34 -19.32 -1.65
N ILE A 194 -15.78 -18.82 -2.79
CA ILE A 194 -15.38 -17.53 -3.36
C ILE A 194 -16.62 -16.69 -3.61
N SER A 195 -16.56 -15.40 -3.29
CA SER A 195 -17.53 -14.41 -3.68
C SER A 195 -16.83 -13.40 -4.60
N LEU A 196 -17.21 -13.39 -5.88
CA LEU A 196 -16.72 -12.47 -6.89
C LEU A 196 -17.70 -11.31 -7.04
N ILE A 197 -17.20 -10.08 -6.93
CA ILE A 197 -17.98 -8.85 -7.02
C ILE A 197 -17.40 -7.97 -8.12
N ILE A 198 -18.27 -7.38 -8.95
CA ILE A 198 -17.89 -6.35 -9.91
C ILE A 198 -18.16 -5.01 -9.25
N CYS A 199 -17.13 -4.20 -9.07
CA CYS A 199 -17.26 -2.92 -8.35
C CYS A 199 -16.19 -1.91 -8.76
N SER A 200 -16.39 -0.66 -8.33
CA SER A 200 -15.38 0.37 -8.50
C SER A 200 -14.13 0.09 -7.64
N MET A 201 -13.01 0.71 -7.98
CA MET A 201 -11.78 0.66 -7.17
C MET A 201 -12.02 1.15 -5.73
N ASP A 202 -12.87 2.16 -5.56
CA ASP A 202 -13.16 2.73 -4.25
C ASP A 202 -14.05 1.82 -3.42
N ASP A 203 -15.03 1.15 -4.03
CA ASP A 203 -15.81 0.12 -3.35
C ASP A 203 -14.96 -1.08 -2.94
N ALA A 204 -14.02 -1.51 -3.78
CA ALA A 204 -13.07 -2.57 -3.43
C ALA A 204 -12.21 -2.20 -2.21
N LYS A 205 -11.73 -0.96 -2.13
CA LYS A 205 -11.02 -0.43 -0.94
C LYS A 205 -11.92 -0.40 0.29
N LEU A 206 -13.19 0.03 0.11
CA LEU A 206 -14.17 0.06 1.18
C LEU A 206 -14.47 -1.35 1.71
N MET A 207 -14.67 -2.33 0.82
CA MET A 207 -14.86 -3.74 1.19
C MET A 207 -13.67 -4.26 2.02
N PHE A 208 -12.44 -4.00 1.58
CA PHE A 208 -11.24 -4.38 2.35
C PHE A 208 -11.21 -3.69 3.71
N SER A 209 -11.50 -2.39 3.77
CA SER A 209 -11.58 -1.64 5.03
C SER A 209 -12.60 -2.24 6.00
N GLN A 210 -13.77 -2.63 5.49
CA GLN A 210 -14.82 -3.26 6.30
C GLN A 210 -14.44 -4.66 6.77
N SER A 211 -13.86 -5.50 5.90
CA SER A 211 -13.44 -6.86 6.26
C SER A 211 -12.30 -6.87 7.30
N THR A 212 -11.50 -5.80 7.33
CA THR A 212 -10.35 -5.69 8.23
C THR A 212 -10.61 -4.93 9.51
N LYS A 213 -11.82 -4.44 9.76
CA LYS A 213 -12.17 -3.75 11.03
C LYS A 213 -11.81 -4.54 12.29
N ASN A 214 -11.77 -5.85 12.21
CA ASN A 214 -11.37 -6.74 13.30
C ASN A 214 -9.89 -7.14 13.25
N LEU A 215 -9.12 -6.70 12.26
CA LEU A 215 -7.70 -6.99 12.10
C LEU A 215 -6.90 -5.71 12.31
N LYS A 216 -5.85 -5.76 13.10
CA LYS A 216 -4.92 -4.64 13.29
C LYS A 216 -4.14 -4.38 11.97
N ILE A 217 -4.73 -3.64 11.05
CA ILE A 217 -3.97 -3.02 9.96
C ILE A 217 -3.21 -1.81 10.49
N SER A 218 -2.11 -1.43 9.83
CA SER A 218 -1.40 -0.22 10.22
C SER A 218 -2.33 1.00 10.09
N THR A 219 -2.25 1.93 11.02
CA THR A 219 -3.02 3.18 10.97
C THR A 219 -2.79 3.95 9.67
N VAL A 220 -1.56 3.91 9.15
CA VAL A 220 -1.20 4.50 7.85
C VAL A 220 -2.04 3.93 6.73
N ARG A 221 -2.18 2.60 6.67
CA ARG A 221 -2.95 1.95 5.61
C ARG A 221 -4.45 2.16 5.79
N SER A 222 -4.94 2.07 7.01
CA SER A 222 -6.36 2.34 7.31
C SER A 222 -6.75 3.75 6.88
N GLU A 223 -5.91 4.73 7.17
CA GLU A 223 -6.14 6.12 6.80
C GLU A 223 -6.10 6.32 5.28
N ALA A 224 -5.13 5.73 4.60
CA ALA A 224 -5.02 5.80 3.14
C ALA A 224 -6.18 5.10 2.40
N LEU A 225 -6.92 4.23 3.07
CA LEU A 225 -8.11 3.56 2.53
C LEU A 225 -9.43 4.28 2.87
N SER A 226 -9.39 5.28 3.75
CA SER A 226 -10.59 6.06 4.12
C SER A 226 -10.94 7.02 3.00
N VAL A 227 -11.87 6.61 2.13
CA VAL A 227 -12.31 7.42 0.98
C VAL A 227 -13.31 8.48 1.42
N GLY A 228 -13.26 9.66 0.79
CA GLY A 228 -14.31 10.69 0.90
C GLY A 228 -14.20 11.62 2.09
N THR A 229 -13.17 11.52 2.94
CA THR A 229 -12.94 12.52 3.98
C THR A 229 -12.23 13.75 3.42
N LEU A 230 -12.61 14.95 3.88
CA LEU A 230 -12.03 16.21 3.38
C LEU A 230 -10.51 16.27 3.54
N LYS A 231 -9.98 15.77 4.67
CA LYS A 231 -8.54 15.70 4.93
C LYS A 231 -7.83 14.78 3.92
N ASN A 232 -8.44 13.66 3.55
CA ASN A 232 -7.85 12.72 2.59
C ASN A 232 -7.90 13.27 1.16
N MET A 233 -8.96 13.99 0.79
CA MET A 233 -9.02 14.72 -0.48
C MET A 233 -7.84 15.70 -0.61
N ILE A 234 -7.58 16.51 0.43
CA ILE A 234 -6.43 17.43 0.48
C ILE A 234 -5.11 16.65 0.36
N THR A 235 -4.98 15.56 1.13
CA THR A 235 -3.75 14.76 1.16
C THR A 235 -3.47 14.11 -0.18
N ASP A 236 -4.49 13.56 -0.84
CA ASP A 236 -4.35 12.92 -2.16
C ASP A 236 -3.99 13.94 -3.24
N GLU A 237 -4.59 15.14 -3.22
CA GLU A 237 -4.25 16.24 -4.13
C GLU A 237 -2.80 16.71 -3.94
N ILE A 238 -2.32 16.83 -2.70
CA ILE A 238 -0.92 17.16 -2.41
C ILE A 238 0.02 16.09 -2.96
N ILE A 239 -0.27 14.80 -2.70
CA ILE A 239 0.57 13.70 -3.17
C ILE A 239 0.61 13.62 -4.69
N LYS A 240 -0.51 13.90 -5.35
CA LYS A 240 -0.63 13.83 -6.80
C LYS A 240 0.09 14.98 -7.51
N ASN A 241 -0.01 16.20 -6.95
CA ASN A 241 0.29 17.44 -7.65
C ASN A 241 1.48 18.23 -7.04
N SER A 242 2.20 17.67 -6.05
CA SER A 242 3.39 18.29 -5.48
C SER A 242 4.63 17.41 -5.62
N ASP A 243 5.78 17.99 -5.25
CA ASP A 243 7.07 17.29 -5.16
C ASP A 243 7.11 16.20 -4.09
N LEU A 244 6.03 15.98 -3.33
CA LEU A 244 5.86 14.81 -2.46
C LEU A 244 5.41 13.55 -3.21
N ARG A 245 5.14 13.65 -4.50
CA ARG A 245 4.82 12.50 -5.35
C ARG A 245 5.91 11.43 -5.20
N ASN A 246 5.50 10.17 -4.96
CA ASN A 246 6.36 9.01 -4.71
C ASN A 246 7.24 9.10 -3.44
N LYS A 247 7.01 10.07 -2.54
CA LYS A 247 7.77 10.26 -1.30
C LYS A 247 6.92 10.08 -0.04
N VAL A 248 5.65 9.70 -0.20
CA VAL A 248 4.69 9.45 0.89
C VAL A 248 4.42 7.97 1.04
N GLU A 249 4.67 7.44 2.23
CA GLU A 249 4.43 6.04 2.57
C GLU A 249 2.94 5.80 2.87
N LYS A 250 2.30 4.87 2.15
CA LYS A 250 0.87 4.56 2.26
C LYS A 250 0.55 3.22 2.93
N TYR A 251 1.57 2.43 3.25
CA TYR A 251 1.36 1.04 3.64
C TYR A 251 1.87 0.70 5.03
N VAL A 252 3.01 1.26 5.42
CA VAL A 252 3.67 0.95 6.69
C VAL A 252 3.93 2.21 7.51
N SER A 253 3.97 2.06 8.83
CA SER A 253 4.25 3.18 9.75
C SER A 253 5.75 3.48 9.90
N ASN A 254 6.62 2.54 9.56
CA ASN A 254 8.06 2.71 9.68
C ASN A 254 8.69 2.97 8.30
N ILE A 255 9.15 4.21 8.09
CA ILE A 255 9.76 4.65 6.83
C ILE A 255 11.30 4.60 6.81
N LYS A 256 11.94 4.08 7.86
CA LYS A 256 13.42 4.11 7.98
C LYS A 256 14.15 3.40 6.84
N ASN A 257 13.53 2.37 6.28
CA ASN A 257 14.08 1.56 5.18
C ASN A 257 13.37 1.80 3.84
N THR A 258 12.79 2.99 3.64
CA THR A 258 12.09 3.36 2.42
C THR A 258 12.64 4.69 1.88
N ASN A 259 12.33 4.99 0.63
CA ASN A 259 12.61 6.30 0.02
C ASN A 259 11.65 7.39 0.48
N ASN A 260 10.61 7.02 1.22
CA ASN A 260 9.58 7.95 1.66
C ASN A 260 10.09 8.84 2.80
N ILE A 261 9.56 10.05 2.88
CA ILE A 261 9.93 11.07 3.87
C ILE A 261 8.84 11.33 4.89
N VAL A 262 7.62 10.94 4.58
CA VAL A 262 6.46 11.07 5.46
C VAL A 262 5.51 9.92 5.24
N THR A 263 4.65 9.61 6.22
CA THR A 263 3.56 8.66 6.03
C THR A 263 2.25 9.38 5.71
N TYR A 264 1.38 8.72 4.95
CA TYR A 264 0.05 9.25 4.62
C TYR A 264 -0.72 9.65 5.87
N SER A 265 -0.73 8.81 6.90
CA SER A 265 -1.48 9.08 8.13
C SER A 265 -0.93 10.28 8.93
N VAL A 266 0.38 10.49 8.94
CA VAL A 266 0.95 11.69 9.58
C VAL A 266 0.52 12.93 8.83
N LEU A 267 0.60 12.91 7.50
CA LEU A 267 0.23 14.06 6.67
C LEU A 267 -1.27 14.38 6.80
N SER A 268 -2.16 13.41 6.59
CA SER A 268 -3.60 13.61 6.66
C SER A 268 -4.08 14.04 8.05
N THR A 269 -3.54 13.40 9.10
CA THR A 269 -3.88 13.76 10.49
C THR A 269 -3.45 15.16 10.85
N GLN A 270 -2.26 15.59 10.40
CA GLN A 270 -1.80 16.95 10.70
C GLN A 270 -2.58 18.00 9.90
N ILE A 271 -2.94 17.73 8.66
CA ILE A 271 -3.81 18.60 7.87
C ILE A 271 -5.16 18.77 8.59
N ASP A 272 -5.78 17.68 9.03
CA ASP A 272 -7.04 17.72 9.77
C ASP A 272 -6.93 18.55 11.06
N ASN A 273 -5.91 18.28 11.88
CA ASN A 273 -5.70 18.95 13.16
C ASN A 273 -5.47 20.45 13.03
N GLN A 274 -4.77 20.89 11.98
CA GLN A 274 -4.37 22.28 11.82
C GLN A 274 -5.38 23.09 10.99
N PHE A 275 -5.91 22.54 9.91
CA PHE A 275 -6.77 23.26 8.98
C PHE A 275 -8.27 23.04 9.25
N LYS A 276 -8.67 21.85 9.72
CA LYS A 276 -10.07 21.48 10.04
C LYS A 276 -11.05 21.84 8.92
N PRO A 277 -10.84 21.35 7.68
CA PRO A 277 -11.67 21.70 6.54
C PRO A 277 -13.13 21.31 6.79
N LYS A 278 -14.08 22.17 6.40
CA LYS A 278 -15.52 21.96 6.61
C LYS A 278 -16.28 21.69 5.32
N THR A 279 -15.75 22.18 4.20
CA THR A 279 -16.38 22.05 2.89
C THR A 279 -15.40 21.54 1.84
N LYS A 280 -15.93 21.04 0.72
CA LYS A 280 -15.09 20.62 -0.40
C LYS A 280 -14.34 21.79 -1.02
N LEU A 281 -14.98 22.95 -1.18
CA LEU A 281 -14.34 24.15 -1.71
C LEU A 281 -13.16 24.61 -0.84
N GLU A 282 -13.37 24.69 0.48
CA GLU A 282 -12.29 25.01 1.42
C GLU A 282 -11.14 23.98 1.33
N SER A 283 -11.46 22.70 1.10
CA SER A 283 -10.43 21.66 0.92
C SER A 283 -9.63 21.86 -0.35
N GLU A 284 -10.23 22.28 -1.44
CA GLU A 284 -9.56 22.60 -2.71
C GLU A 284 -8.62 23.82 -2.57
N GLU A 285 -9.05 24.85 -1.86
CA GLU A 285 -8.22 26.04 -1.57
C GLU A 285 -7.01 25.67 -0.68
N ILE A 286 -7.24 24.92 0.39
CA ILE A 286 -6.18 24.44 1.28
C ILE A 286 -5.20 23.54 0.52
N ALA A 287 -5.69 22.62 -0.32
CA ALA A 287 -4.86 21.75 -1.13
C ALA A 287 -3.96 22.55 -2.09
N SER A 288 -4.53 23.53 -2.79
CA SER A 288 -3.78 24.41 -3.70
C SER A 288 -2.63 25.16 -2.99
N TYR A 289 -2.91 25.69 -1.82
CA TYR A 289 -1.88 26.33 -0.99
C TYR A 289 -0.80 25.32 -0.54
N LEU A 290 -1.22 24.19 0.01
CA LEU A 290 -0.30 23.18 0.54
C LEU A 290 0.55 22.52 -0.54
N ILE A 291 0.07 22.37 -1.77
CA ILE A 291 0.88 21.93 -2.92
C ILE A 291 2.07 22.87 -3.11
N ASN A 292 1.81 24.20 -3.16
CA ASN A 292 2.87 25.18 -3.32
C ASN A 292 3.83 25.21 -2.12
N PHE A 293 3.28 25.06 -0.90
CA PHE A 293 4.07 24.99 0.33
C PHE A 293 5.00 23.79 0.33
N MET A 294 4.50 22.60 -0.04
CA MET A 294 5.30 21.36 -0.09
C MET A 294 6.38 21.42 -1.16
N ASN A 295 6.08 21.94 -2.34
CA ASN A 295 7.09 22.16 -3.38
C ASN A 295 8.22 23.05 -2.89
N PHE A 296 7.87 24.15 -2.22
CA PHE A 296 8.88 25.06 -1.66
C PHE A 296 9.64 24.43 -0.50
N LEU A 297 9.00 23.63 0.34
CA LEU A 297 9.67 22.89 1.42
C LEU A 297 10.69 21.87 0.86
N VAL A 298 10.32 21.11 -0.16
CA VAL A 298 11.24 20.18 -0.86
C VAL A 298 12.41 20.95 -1.49
N TYR A 299 12.15 22.09 -2.11
CA TYR A 299 13.17 22.98 -2.65
C TYR A 299 14.15 23.47 -1.57
N LEU A 300 13.69 23.78 -0.36
CA LEU A 300 14.55 24.18 0.74
C LEU A 300 15.47 23.06 1.24
N PHE A 301 15.04 21.80 1.15
CA PHE A 301 15.78 20.64 1.66
C PHE A 301 16.10 19.60 0.56
N PRO A 302 16.79 20.00 -0.52
CA PRO A 302 17.03 19.11 -1.67
C PRO A 302 17.83 17.86 -1.30
N TYR A 303 18.77 17.99 -0.33
CA TYR A 303 19.61 16.89 0.15
C TYR A 303 18.95 15.99 1.21
N SER A 304 17.67 16.20 1.51
CA SER A 304 16.91 15.37 2.44
C SER A 304 15.55 15.00 1.88
N MET A 305 14.93 15.87 1.08
CA MET A 305 13.59 15.71 0.55
C MET A 305 13.55 15.54 -0.98
N GLY A 306 14.69 15.72 -1.68
CA GLY A 306 14.79 15.53 -3.14
C GLY A 306 14.60 14.07 -3.59
N GLU A 307 14.84 13.82 -4.88
CA GLU A 307 14.89 12.45 -5.41
C GLU A 307 16.16 11.76 -4.92
N MET A 308 16.02 10.62 -4.28
CA MET A 308 17.12 9.89 -3.63
C MET A 308 16.84 8.40 -3.62
N ASP A 309 17.91 7.60 -3.56
CA ASP A 309 17.80 6.19 -3.24
C ASP A 309 17.65 5.94 -1.72
N ILE A 310 17.55 4.67 -1.32
CA ILE A 310 17.36 4.30 0.11
C ILE A 310 18.61 4.64 0.94
N ALA A 311 19.81 4.50 0.39
CA ALA A 311 21.06 4.75 1.10
C ALA A 311 21.26 6.26 1.35
N GLU A 312 21.03 7.08 0.32
CA GLU A 312 21.07 8.53 0.41
C GLU A 312 20.02 9.07 1.39
N ARG A 313 18.81 8.49 1.37
CA ARG A 313 17.74 8.83 2.29
C ARG A 313 18.11 8.49 3.75
N LYS A 314 18.77 7.37 3.95
CA LYS A 314 19.28 6.98 5.27
C LYS A 314 20.36 7.96 5.76
N ALA A 315 21.32 8.33 4.92
CA ALA A 315 22.33 9.32 5.22
C ALA A 315 21.70 10.71 5.56
N GLY A 316 20.66 11.11 4.83
CA GLY A 316 19.89 12.31 5.13
C GLY A 316 19.27 12.28 6.53
N ARG A 317 18.69 11.15 6.94
CA ARG A 317 18.15 10.97 8.29
C ARG A 317 19.22 10.98 9.38
N GLU A 318 20.42 10.55 9.08
CA GLU A 318 21.53 10.58 10.03
C GLU A 318 22.09 12.01 10.24
N ARG A 319 22.00 12.86 9.22
CA ARG A 319 22.53 14.21 9.22
C ARG A 319 21.72 15.18 10.09
N ASP A 320 20.41 15.26 9.87
CA ASP A 320 19.52 16.21 10.53
C ASP A 320 18.10 15.67 10.75
N TYR A 321 17.23 16.48 11.33
CA TYR A 321 15.83 16.10 11.59
C TYR A 321 14.86 16.48 10.47
N SER A 322 15.30 16.99 9.33
CA SER A 322 14.41 17.55 8.27
C SER A 322 13.35 16.57 7.76
N ILE A 323 13.65 15.27 7.77
CA ILE A 323 12.71 14.21 7.32
C ILE A 323 12.29 13.25 8.43
N GLU A 324 12.50 13.60 9.69
CA GLU A 324 11.94 12.85 10.81
C GLU A 324 10.42 13.05 10.91
N LEU A 325 9.68 11.96 11.12
CA LEU A 325 8.21 12.01 11.14
C LEU A 325 7.64 13.02 12.14
N LEU A 326 8.32 13.21 13.27
CA LEU A 326 7.89 14.16 14.29
C LEU A 326 7.93 15.62 13.79
N MET A 327 8.87 15.98 12.90
CA MET A 327 9.02 17.34 12.39
C MET A 327 7.88 17.75 11.45
N TRP A 328 7.18 16.77 10.85
CA TRP A 328 6.00 17.06 10.03
C TRP A 328 4.86 17.72 10.82
N GLN A 329 4.83 17.52 12.14
CA GLN A 329 3.95 18.28 13.04
C GLN A 329 4.22 19.79 12.94
N GLY A 330 5.51 20.15 12.92
CA GLY A 330 5.98 21.54 12.82
C GLY A 330 5.72 22.13 11.44
N TYR A 331 6.06 21.42 10.37
CA TYR A 331 5.86 21.91 9.00
C TYR A 331 4.40 22.24 8.70
N ILE A 332 3.45 21.36 9.07
CA ILE A 332 2.02 21.61 8.84
C ILE A 332 1.50 22.73 9.75
N ALA A 333 2.01 22.87 10.99
CA ALA A 333 1.66 23.97 11.87
C ALA A 333 2.15 25.33 11.32
N VAL A 334 3.37 25.38 10.77
CA VAL A 334 3.89 26.55 10.07
C VAL A 334 3.07 26.85 8.82
N ALA A 335 2.73 25.85 8.03
CA ALA A 335 1.87 26.04 6.86
C ALA A 335 0.54 26.70 7.26
N LYS A 336 -0.08 26.26 8.36
CA LYS A 336 -1.29 26.90 8.88
C LYS A 336 -1.07 28.32 9.36
N ALA A 337 0.02 28.57 10.08
CA ALA A 337 0.34 29.90 10.60
C ALA A 337 0.64 30.94 9.49
N LEU A 338 1.12 30.45 8.34
CA LEU A 338 1.44 31.28 7.18
C LEU A 338 0.34 31.27 6.09
N TYR A 339 -0.78 30.58 6.34
CA TYR A 339 -1.89 30.51 5.39
C TYR A 339 -2.51 31.90 5.20
N GLY A 340 -2.51 32.40 3.95
CA GLY A 340 -2.94 33.76 3.59
C GLY A 340 -1.87 34.84 3.72
N ASP A 341 -0.66 34.52 4.12
CA ASP A 341 0.46 35.45 4.19
C ASP A 341 1.19 35.52 2.84
N GLU A 342 1.18 36.63 2.17
CA GLU A 342 1.84 36.83 0.87
C GLU A 342 3.35 36.60 0.92
N ASN A 343 3.99 36.85 2.06
CA ASN A 343 5.43 36.72 2.27
C ASN A 343 5.83 35.35 2.86
N TRP A 344 4.95 34.36 2.82
CA TRP A 344 5.17 33.06 3.46
C TRP A 344 6.47 32.35 3.02
N LYS A 345 6.88 32.50 1.74
CA LYS A 345 8.11 31.88 1.22
C LYS A 345 9.36 32.46 1.89
N GLU A 346 9.42 33.79 2.05
CA GLU A 346 10.54 34.44 2.73
C GLU A 346 10.63 34.03 4.20
N LYS A 347 9.48 33.96 4.87
CA LYS A 347 9.44 33.50 6.25
C LYS A 347 9.89 32.05 6.38
N LEU A 348 9.47 31.16 5.46
CA LEU A 348 9.83 29.75 5.50
C LEU A 348 11.33 29.52 5.23
N ARG A 349 12.02 30.40 4.48
CA ARG A 349 13.48 30.34 4.28
C ARG A 349 14.27 30.41 5.58
N LYS A 350 13.70 30.95 6.67
CA LYS A 350 14.34 30.94 7.99
C LYS A 350 14.76 29.57 8.45
N LEU A 351 14.06 28.48 8.02
CA LEU A 351 14.44 27.11 8.34
C LEU A 351 15.85 26.73 7.87
N LYS A 352 16.45 27.51 6.95
CA LYS A 352 17.80 27.33 6.42
C LYS A 352 18.80 28.33 6.96
N GLN A 353 18.38 29.22 7.85
CA GLN A 353 19.29 30.20 8.46
C GLN A 353 20.09 29.55 9.58
N LEU A 354 21.33 29.99 9.72
CA LEU A 354 22.15 29.69 10.89
C LEU A 354 21.58 30.44 12.10
N ILE A 355 21.46 29.73 13.20
CA ILE A 355 21.03 30.31 14.48
C ILE A 355 22.14 30.12 15.51
N ARG A 356 22.18 31.03 16.49
CA ARG A 356 23.09 30.94 17.61
C ARG A 356 22.27 30.91 18.90
N ILE A 357 22.46 29.85 19.69
CA ILE A 357 21.80 29.64 20.98
C ILE A 357 22.87 29.17 21.96
N LYS A 358 23.24 30.00 22.93
CA LYS A 358 24.33 29.71 23.88
C LYS A 358 25.62 29.31 23.15
N ASP A 359 26.10 28.08 23.41
CA ASP A 359 27.30 27.50 22.80
C ASP A 359 27.03 26.77 21.46
N PHE A 360 25.79 26.80 20.96
CA PHE A 360 25.42 26.20 19.71
C PHE A 360 25.36 27.24 18.58
N GLU A 361 26.04 26.94 17.47
CA GLU A 361 25.91 27.66 16.21
C GLU A 361 25.68 26.61 15.10
N GLY A 362 24.51 26.66 14.46
CA GLY A 362 24.13 25.70 13.46
C GLY A 362 22.74 25.93 12.89
N PHE A 363 22.20 24.97 12.15
CA PHE A 363 20.87 25.07 11.58
C PHE A 363 19.79 24.66 12.58
N PHE A 364 18.58 25.23 12.38
CA PHE A 364 17.43 24.95 13.23
C PHE A 364 17.16 23.45 13.41
N LEU A 365 17.23 22.67 12.31
CA LEU A 365 16.96 21.21 12.30
C LEU A 365 18.18 20.34 12.61
N ASP A 366 19.31 20.90 12.96
CA ASP A 366 20.49 20.15 13.36
C ASP A 366 20.18 19.27 14.58
N LYS A 367 20.68 18.04 14.57
CA LYS A 367 20.50 17.09 15.69
C LYS A 367 21.17 17.54 16.97
N THR A 368 22.22 18.32 16.86
CA THR A 368 22.97 18.89 18.01
C THR A 368 22.33 20.13 18.59
N ASN A 369 21.33 20.71 17.90
CA ASN A 369 20.63 21.89 18.40
C ASN A 369 19.96 21.61 19.76
N PRO A 370 20.31 22.35 20.84
CA PRO A 370 19.81 22.10 22.18
C PRO A 370 18.29 22.25 22.30
N ILE A 371 17.64 23.00 21.42
CA ILE A 371 16.17 23.16 21.40
C ILE A 371 15.45 21.79 21.29
N TRP A 372 16.09 20.81 20.67
CA TRP A 372 15.54 19.45 20.51
C TRP A 372 15.77 18.52 21.69
N ASN A 373 16.51 18.96 22.74
CA ASN A 373 16.74 18.11 23.90
C ASN A 373 15.45 17.72 24.64
N HIS A 374 14.44 18.59 24.62
CA HIS A 374 13.12 18.31 25.20
C HIS A 374 12.33 17.19 24.51
N VAL A 375 12.69 16.85 23.28
CA VAL A 375 12.02 15.80 22.52
C VAL A 375 12.85 14.52 22.39
N LYS A 376 14.01 14.46 23.05
CA LYS A 376 14.89 13.30 23.06
C LYS A 376 14.75 12.48 24.34
N LYS A 377 14.97 11.16 24.23
CA LYS A 377 15.27 10.29 25.36
C LYS A 377 16.76 10.34 25.69
N GLY A 378 17.15 9.77 26.82
CA GLY A 378 18.55 9.66 27.22
C GLY A 378 19.46 8.92 26.22
N ASP A 379 18.90 8.09 25.33
CA ASP A 379 19.58 7.44 24.21
C ASP A 379 19.64 8.30 22.92
N GLY A 380 19.22 9.56 22.98
CA GLY A 380 19.21 10.50 21.86
C GLY A 380 18.06 10.31 20.84
N LYS A 381 17.19 9.30 21.04
CA LYS A 381 16.04 9.07 20.14
C LYS A 381 14.90 10.04 20.44
N LEU A 382 14.21 10.46 19.38
CA LEU A 382 13.02 11.31 19.50
C LEU A 382 11.87 10.53 20.16
N VAL A 383 11.20 11.20 21.08
CA VAL A 383 9.96 10.71 21.75
C VAL A 383 8.76 11.16 20.92
N ASN A 384 7.89 10.25 20.56
CA ASN A 384 6.64 10.59 19.90
C ASN A 384 5.48 10.52 20.90
N SER A 385 5.26 11.59 21.65
CA SER A 385 4.16 11.78 22.59
C SER A 385 3.34 13.02 22.22
N SER A 386 2.14 13.15 22.76
CA SER A 386 1.31 14.35 22.54
C SER A 386 2.01 15.65 23.02
N ALA A 387 2.77 15.55 24.11
CA ALA A 387 3.54 16.67 24.64
C ALA A 387 4.66 17.09 23.69
N THR A 388 5.46 16.14 23.17
CA THR A 388 6.54 16.41 22.22
C THR A 388 6.01 16.91 20.88
N GLN A 389 4.89 16.37 20.40
CA GLN A 389 4.22 16.90 19.20
C GLN A 389 3.77 18.35 19.37
N SER A 390 3.18 18.67 20.52
CA SER A 390 2.78 20.05 20.85
C SER A 390 3.97 20.99 20.93
N TYR A 391 5.04 20.55 21.57
CA TYR A 391 6.31 21.31 21.65
C TYR A 391 6.87 21.61 20.26
N VAL A 392 7.00 20.59 19.41
CA VAL A 392 7.51 20.75 18.03
C VAL A 392 6.70 21.76 17.25
N ARG A 393 5.35 21.67 17.27
CA ARG A 393 4.48 22.65 16.60
C ARG A 393 4.74 24.05 17.11
N LYS A 394 4.78 24.24 18.43
CA LYS A 394 5.02 25.55 19.06
C LYS A 394 6.35 26.14 18.63
N VAL A 395 7.43 25.37 18.77
CA VAL A 395 8.79 25.83 18.45
C VAL A 395 8.94 26.20 16.97
N PHE A 396 8.39 25.41 16.06
CA PHE A 396 8.42 25.71 14.62
C PHE A 396 7.68 27.02 14.28
N VAL A 397 6.46 27.17 14.80
CA VAL A 397 5.67 28.38 14.54
C VAL A 397 6.38 29.62 15.11
N MET A 398 6.86 29.55 16.35
CA MET A 398 7.58 30.64 16.97
C MET A 398 8.85 31.03 16.20
N PHE A 399 9.65 30.07 15.81
CA PHE A 399 10.87 30.32 15.04
C PHE A 399 10.58 31.07 13.72
N ILE A 400 9.49 30.73 13.06
CA ILE A 400 9.13 31.36 11.78
C ILE A 400 8.41 32.70 11.94
N THR A 401 7.54 32.82 12.95
CA THR A 401 6.63 34.00 13.08
C THR A 401 7.01 34.97 14.17
N ASN A 402 7.72 34.53 15.21
CA ASN A 402 8.09 35.35 16.39
C ASN A 402 9.48 34.97 16.90
N GLU A 403 10.48 35.42 16.19
CA GLU A 403 11.88 35.11 16.46
C GLU A 403 12.34 35.56 17.88
N LYS A 404 11.82 36.66 18.38
CA LYS A 404 12.15 37.17 19.73
C LYS A 404 11.70 36.16 20.80
N GLU A 405 10.45 35.74 20.76
CA GLU A 405 9.92 34.74 21.69
C GLU A 405 10.64 33.37 21.56
N PHE A 406 11.03 33.01 20.34
CA PHE A 406 11.81 31.78 20.09
C PHE A 406 13.14 31.83 20.86
N PHE A 407 13.92 32.94 20.75
CA PHE A 407 15.22 33.04 21.45
C PHE A 407 15.04 33.15 22.96
N GLU A 408 14.01 33.83 23.46
CA GLU A 408 13.69 33.86 24.89
C GLU A 408 13.44 32.46 25.50
N ILE A 409 12.87 31.55 24.72
CA ILE A 409 12.67 30.14 25.15
C ILE A 409 13.98 29.38 24.99
N ALA A 410 14.66 29.51 23.87
CA ALA A 410 15.90 28.82 23.58
C ALA A 410 17.00 29.12 24.62
N ASP A 411 17.06 30.35 25.12
CA ASP A 411 18.02 30.76 26.15
C ASP A 411 17.73 30.19 27.55
N LYS A 412 16.51 29.71 27.79
CA LYS A 412 16.11 29.03 29.04
C LYS A 412 16.38 27.54 29.06
N ILE A 413 16.70 26.95 27.92
CA ILE A 413 17.03 25.54 27.71
C ILE A 413 18.53 25.33 27.93
#